data_8ee048491526c0e1d2a9a0536fe3e7f0
#
_entry.id   8ee048491526c0e1d2a9a0536fe3e7f0
#
_cell.length_a   1.000
_cell.length_b   1.000
_cell.length_c   1.000
_cell.angle_alpha   90.00
_cell.angle_beta   90.00
_cell.angle_gamma   90.00
#
_symmetry.space_group_name_H-M   'P 1'
#
loop_
_entity.id
_entity.type
_entity.pdbx_description
1 polymer ?
#
loop_
_entity_poly.entity_id
_entity_poly.type
_entity_poly.pdbx_seq_one_letter_code
_entity_poly.pdbx_strand_id
1 'polypeptide(L)'
;MIRRRTVYATAMDASDLRRDTAVTRLAAAPGWYTADLPRAWSFRTPSGGVLMTVAMRAMVAELDDPALRPISANTHFCSPVPAGPLEVRVEVLRHGNVAAQVRAALSSTTMPGPGLEVSATFGRDRDGVDVVDADPPPVKPPSESTPIVPGATDFRPAFLENYECRLGYGAPWWTKRWKPGPARLGRWFRYRVPPRLADGRFDPLALPPIADTMPPALMQTLGPDTPPFHAPSLDLTIHFLEDTTAEWILTWVHVRRARGGYATADCEMWDDAGHLIAFATQTMMLRRRPEDVPGPAW
;
A
#
# COMPACT_ATOMS: atom_id res chain seq x y z
N MET A 1 12.71 25.36 42.18
CA MET A 1 13.12 25.68 40.79
C MET A 1 13.65 24.42 40.13
N ILE A 2 12.74 23.62 39.55
CA ILE A 2 13.09 22.33 38.96
C ILE A 2 13.19 22.53 37.45
N ARG A 3 14.40 22.45 36.89
CA ARG A 3 14.64 22.51 35.46
C ARG A 3 14.16 21.20 34.82
N ARG A 4 13.07 21.26 34.04
CA ARG A 4 12.68 20.17 33.14
C ARG A 4 13.75 20.04 32.05
N ARG A 5 14.47 18.96 32.04
CA ARG A 5 15.33 18.56 30.91
C ARG A 5 14.39 18.15 29.78
N THR A 6 14.35 18.96 28.73
CA THR A 6 13.79 18.59 27.43
C THR A 6 14.72 17.52 26.85
N VAL A 7 14.27 16.27 26.87
CA VAL A 7 14.93 15.18 26.13
C VAL A 7 14.64 15.45 24.66
N TYR A 8 15.62 15.93 23.92
CA TYR A 8 15.56 15.96 22.47
C TYR A 8 15.49 14.50 22.00
N ALA A 9 14.35 14.12 21.41
CA ALA A 9 14.25 12.87 20.67
C ALA A 9 15.32 12.92 19.58
N THR A 10 16.23 11.97 19.59
CA THR A 10 17.14 11.69 18.48
C THR A 10 16.28 11.60 17.22
N ALA A 11 16.67 12.33 16.16
CA ALA A 11 16.04 12.23 14.87
C ALA A 11 16.07 10.74 14.48
N MET A 12 14.90 10.08 14.53
CA MET A 12 14.78 8.74 13.98
C MET A 12 15.08 8.87 12.49
N ASP A 13 15.98 8.06 11.98
CA ASP A 13 16.24 7.98 10.54
C ASP A 13 14.90 7.82 9.82
N ALA A 14 14.67 8.64 8.79
CA ALA A 14 13.44 8.58 8.02
C ALA A 14 13.27 7.16 7.45
N SER A 15 12.05 6.64 7.53
CA SER A 15 11.74 5.30 7.02
C SER A 15 11.94 5.26 5.50
N ASP A 16 12.71 4.31 5.05
CA ASP A 16 13.01 4.04 3.65
C ASP A 16 12.38 2.71 3.25
N LEU A 17 11.37 2.75 2.37
CA LEU A 17 10.65 1.53 1.99
C LEU A 17 11.57 0.46 1.40
N ARG A 18 12.55 0.86 0.57
CA ARG A 18 13.44 -0.11 -0.07
C ARG A 18 14.34 -0.80 0.94
N ARG A 19 14.92 -0.05 1.87
CA ARG A 19 15.73 -0.58 2.98
C ARG A 19 14.89 -1.43 3.91
N ASP A 20 13.73 -0.92 4.31
CA ASP A 20 12.90 -1.49 5.37
C ASP A 20 12.11 -2.73 4.91
N THR A 21 11.97 -2.95 3.59
CA THR A 21 11.37 -4.15 2.97
C THR A 21 12.41 -5.05 2.29
N ALA A 22 13.70 -4.78 2.50
CA ALA A 22 14.75 -5.62 1.96
C ALA A 22 14.69 -7.04 2.55
N VAL A 23 15.05 -8.02 1.73
CA VAL A 23 15.02 -9.44 2.11
C VAL A 23 16.42 -10.03 2.02
N THR A 24 16.68 -11.03 2.86
CA THR A 24 17.93 -11.79 2.87
C THR A 24 17.62 -13.26 2.57
N ARG A 25 18.26 -13.83 1.53
CA ARG A 25 18.13 -15.25 1.18
C ARG A 25 18.75 -16.12 2.28
N LEU A 26 18.07 -17.18 2.67
CA LEU A 26 18.61 -18.18 3.59
C LEU A 26 19.46 -19.21 2.81
N ALA A 27 20.77 -19.21 3.04
CA ALA A 27 21.70 -20.08 2.31
C ALA A 27 21.39 -21.56 2.50
N ALA A 28 20.90 -21.95 3.67
CA ALA A 28 20.58 -23.36 4.02
C ALA A 28 19.20 -23.84 3.52
N ALA A 29 18.36 -22.93 2.99
CA ALA A 29 17.00 -23.24 2.58
C ALA A 29 16.65 -22.53 1.28
N PRO A 30 16.86 -23.15 0.10
CA PRO A 30 16.51 -22.59 -1.18
C PRO A 30 15.04 -22.12 -1.23
N GLY A 31 14.80 -20.95 -1.82
CA GLY A 31 13.47 -20.34 -1.88
C GLY A 31 13.00 -19.69 -0.56
N TRP A 32 13.84 -19.67 0.49
CA TRP A 32 13.49 -19.01 1.75
C TRP A 32 14.26 -17.71 1.95
N TYR A 33 13.55 -16.73 2.47
CA TYR A 33 14.03 -15.39 2.75
C TYR A 33 13.60 -14.91 4.12
N THR A 34 14.37 -14.01 4.71
CA THR A 34 14.02 -13.29 5.94
C THR A 34 13.94 -11.80 5.67
N ALA A 35 13.13 -11.10 6.45
CA ALA A 35 13.09 -9.65 6.53
C ALA A 35 12.85 -9.23 7.99
N ASP A 36 13.12 -7.97 8.31
CA ASP A 36 12.78 -7.38 9.62
C ASP A 36 12.05 -6.06 9.37
N LEU A 37 10.71 -6.09 9.49
CA LEU A 37 9.86 -4.97 9.11
C LEU A 37 9.64 -4.01 10.29
N PRO A 38 10.11 -2.75 10.20
CA PRO A 38 9.93 -1.76 11.26
C PRO A 38 8.46 -1.40 11.51
N ARG A 39 8.12 -1.06 12.74
CA ARG A 39 6.79 -0.55 13.14
C ARG A 39 6.37 0.73 12.42
N ALA A 40 7.30 1.46 11.85
CA ALA A 40 7.04 2.67 11.08
C ALA A 40 6.06 2.44 9.91
N TRP A 41 5.94 1.22 9.40
CA TRP A 41 5.05 0.84 8.32
C TRP A 41 3.70 0.29 8.79
N SER A 42 3.30 0.63 10.03
CA SER A 42 2.08 0.09 10.63
C SER A 42 0.98 1.15 10.77
N PHE A 43 -0.26 0.71 10.56
CA PHE A 43 -1.46 1.32 11.12
C PHE A 43 -1.59 0.90 12.59
N ARG A 44 -2.22 -0.21 12.91
CA ARG A 44 -2.13 -0.95 14.18
C ARG A 44 -1.17 -2.13 14.05
N THR A 45 -1.28 -2.84 12.95
CA THR A 45 -0.34 -3.82 12.40
C THR A 45 0.26 -3.27 11.12
N PRO A 46 1.36 -3.81 10.60
CA PRO A 46 1.87 -3.48 9.28
C PRO A 46 0.78 -3.43 8.21
N SER A 47 0.88 -2.45 7.29
CA SER A 47 0.03 -2.37 6.12
C SER A 47 0.18 -3.64 5.28
N GLY A 48 -0.95 -4.18 4.81
CA GLY A 48 -0.95 -5.35 3.93
C GLY A 48 -0.16 -5.10 2.66
N GLY A 49 -0.26 -3.90 2.08
CA GLY A 49 0.51 -3.52 0.90
C GLY A 49 2.02 -3.51 1.15
N VAL A 50 2.48 -3.14 2.36
CA VAL A 50 3.91 -3.23 2.70
C VAL A 50 4.37 -4.68 2.85
N LEU A 51 3.56 -5.53 3.48
CA LEU A 51 3.85 -6.96 3.58
C LEU A 51 3.87 -7.62 2.19
N MET A 52 2.96 -7.25 1.29
CA MET A 52 2.98 -7.67 -0.11
C MET A 52 4.27 -7.22 -0.80
N THR A 53 4.76 -6.01 -0.53
CA THR A 53 6.05 -5.53 -1.05
C THR A 53 7.21 -6.41 -0.58
N VAL A 54 7.26 -6.80 0.70
CA VAL A 54 8.29 -7.73 1.23
C VAL A 54 8.26 -9.06 0.48
N ALA A 55 7.07 -9.65 0.31
CA ALA A 55 6.92 -10.91 -0.43
C ALA A 55 7.36 -10.78 -1.89
N MET A 56 6.99 -9.69 -2.57
CA MET A 56 7.40 -9.44 -3.96
C MET A 56 8.92 -9.18 -4.09
N ARG A 57 9.56 -8.55 -3.10
CA ARG A 57 11.02 -8.43 -3.07
C ARG A 57 11.71 -9.79 -3.04
N ALA A 58 11.18 -10.73 -2.25
CA ALA A 58 11.70 -12.09 -2.21
C ALA A 58 11.51 -12.80 -3.56
N MET A 59 10.37 -12.59 -4.24
CA MET A 59 10.14 -13.13 -5.59
C MET A 59 11.15 -12.56 -6.61
N VAL A 60 11.39 -11.24 -6.59
CA VAL A 60 12.40 -10.61 -7.46
C VAL A 60 13.80 -11.17 -7.19
N ALA A 61 14.16 -11.35 -5.91
CA ALA A 61 15.44 -11.93 -5.52
C ALA A 61 15.57 -13.42 -5.91
N GLU A 62 14.46 -14.18 -5.93
CA GLU A 62 14.48 -15.60 -6.37
C GLU A 62 14.59 -15.72 -7.88
N LEU A 63 13.93 -14.83 -8.63
CA LEU A 63 14.02 -14.83 -10.10
C LEU A 63 15.41 -14.43 -10.59
N ASP A 64 16.11 -13.55 -9.85
CA ASP A 64 17.47 -13.07 -10.15
C ASP A 64 17.64 -12.62 -11.62
N ASP A 65 16.62 -11.97 -12.16
CA ASP A 65 16.57 -11.52 -13.54
C ASP A 65 16.08 -10.07 -13.63
N PRO A 66 17.00 -9.10 -13.79
CA PRO A 66 16.67 -7.68 -13.77
C PRO A 66 15.82 -7.20 -14.97
N ALA A 67 15.68 -8.02 -16.01
CA ALA A 67 14.84 -7.70 -17.15
C ALA A 67 13.36 -8.10 -16.92
N LEU A 68 13.07 -8.86 -15.87
CA LEU A 68 11.70 -9.20 -15.47
C LEU A 68 11.15 -8.11 -14.53
N ARG A 69 10.14 -7.38 -15.00
CA ARG A 69 9.40 -6.41 -14.19
C ARG A 69 8.07 -7.00 -13.71
N PRO A 70 7.50 -6.54 -12.59
CA PRO A 70 6.17 -6.97 -12.18
C PRO A 70 5.13 -6.55 -13.22
N ILE A 71 4.22 -7.47 -13.56
CA ILE A 71 3.07 -7.23 -14.46
C ILE A 71 1.79 -7.19 -13.65
N SER A 72 1.60 -8.19 -12.77
CA SER A 72 0.46 -8.25 -11.88
C SER A 72 0.78 -9.07 -10.63
N ALA A 73 0.10 -8.75 -9.54
CA ALA A 73 0.15 -9.54 -8.33
C ALA A 73 -1.20 -9.54 -7.61
N ASN A 74 -1.53 -10.68 -6.99
CA ASN A 74 -2.68 -10.83 -6.12
C ASN A 74 -2.22 -11.33 -4.76
N THR A 75 -2.76 -10.74 -3.70
CA THR A 75 -2.46 -11.09 -2.31
C THR A 75 -3.73 -11.46 -1.58
N HIS A 76 -3.71 -12.57 -0.82
CA HIS A 76 -4.71 -12.92 0.18
C HIS A 76 -4.15 -12.66 1.58
N PHE A 77 -4.82 -11.82 2.37
CA PHE A 77 -4.45 -11.53 3.75
C PHE A 77 -5.13 -12.54 4.69
N CYS A 78 -4.39 -13.54 5.13
CA CYS A 78 -4.92 -14.66 5.90
C CYS A 78 -5.09 -14.31 7.37
N SER A 79 -4.09 -13.65 7.96
CA SER A 79 -4.13 -13.19 9.35
C SER A 79 -3.25 -11.96 9.58
N PRO A 80 -3.50 -11.20 10.66
CA PRO A 80 -2.63 -10.07 11.01
C PRO A 80 -1.18 -10.53 11.25
N VAL A 81 -0.23 -9.82 10.63
CA VAL A 81 1.20 -10.06 10.79
C VAL A 81 1.79 -8.93 11.65
N PRO A 82 2.49 -9.21 12.76
CA PRO A 82 3.15 -8.17 13.56
C PRO A 82 4.37 -7.59 12.82
N ALA A 83 4.79 -6.38 13.20
CA ALA A 83 6.08 -5.84 12.82
C ALA A 83 7.21 -6.64 13.47
N GLY A 84 8.38 -6.65 12.85
CA GLY A 84 9.56 -7.39 13.29
C GLY A 84 9.94 -8.50 12.31
N PRO A 85 10.50 -9.61 12.80
CA PRO A 85 11.08 -10.64 11.94
C PRO A 85 10.02 -11.43 11.18
N LEU A 86 10.25 -11.55 9.88
CA LEU A 86 9.40 -12.21 8.90
C LEU A 86 10.17 -13.30 8.17
N GLU A 87 9.46 -14.31 7.74
CA GLU A 87 9.93 -15.33 6.81
C GLU A 87 9.07 -15.32 5.55
N VAL A 88 9.72 -15.48 4.38
CA VAL A 88 9.05 -15.57 3.09
C VAL A 88 9.55 -16.83 2.38
N ARG A 89 8.61 -17.69 2.01
CA ARG A 89 8.88 -18.84 1.15
C ARG A 89 8.42 -18.53 -0.26
N VAL A 90 9.32 -18.63 -1.23
CA VAL A 90 9.06 -18.38 -2.64
C VAL A 90 9.07 -19.70 -3.41
N GLU A 91 8.13 -19.83 -4.33
CA GLU A 91 8.03 -20.94 -5.28
C GLU A 91 7.88 -20.38 -6.69
N VAL A 92 8.84 -20.66 -7.55
CA VAL A 92 8.75 -20.33 -8.97
C VAL A 92 7.91 -21.41 -9.66
N LEU A 93 6.68 -21.07 -10.03
CA LEU A 93 5.74 -21.99 -10.68
C LEU A 93 6.14 -22.25 -12.14
N ARG A 94 6.63 -21.21 -12.79
CA ARG A 94 7.15 -21.26 -14.15
C ARG A 94 8.14 -20.12 -14.37
N HIS A 95 9.25 -20.43 -15.01
CA HIS A 95 10.21 -19.45 -15.52
C HIS A 95 10.39 -19.68 -17.03
N GLY A 96 9.77 -18.80 -17.83
CA GLY A 96 9.86 -18.83 -19.29
C GLY A 96 10.77 -17.71 -19.81
N ASN A 97 11.03 -17.71 -21.11
CA ASN A 97 11.88 -16.69 -21.74
C ASN A 97 11.28 -15.28 -21.70
N VAL A 98 9.94 -15.15 -21.57
CA VAL A 98 9.21 -13.89 -21.66
C VAL A 98 8.56 -13.52 -20.34
N ALA A 99 8.09 -14.50 -19.58
CA ALA A 99 7.36 -14.30 -18.34
C ALA A 99 7.66 -15.38 -17.31
N ALA A 100 7.55 -15.03 -16.05
CA ALA A 100 7.63 -15.92 -14.90
C ALA A 100 6.37 -15.78 -14.04
N GLN A 101 5.86 -16.90 -13.53
CA GLN A 101 4.80 -16.97 -12.53
C GLN A 101 5.40 -17.47 -11.23
N VAL A 102 5.14 -16.72 -10.15
CA VAL A 102 5.77 -16.95 -8.86
C VAL A 102 4.71 -16.87 -7.76
N ARG A 103 4.86 -17.72 -6.74
CA ARG A 103 4.06 -17.66 -5.52
C ARG A 103 4.97 -17.44 -4.33
N ALA A 104 4.50 -16.67 -3.33
CA ALA A 104 5.18 -16.52 -2.07
C ALA A 104 4.19 -16.59 -0.90
N ALA A 105 4.60 -17.26 0.17
CA ALA A 105 3.95 -17.26 1.47
C ALA A 105 4.80 -16.45 2.44
N LEU A 106 4.20 -15.47 3.13
CA LEU A 106 4.86 -14.68 4.17
C LEU A 106 4.20 -14.94 5.51
N SER A 107 5.03 -15.17 6.52
CA SER A 107 4.60 -15.34 7.91
C SER A 107 5.51 -14.58 8.88
N SER A 108 5.00 -14.37 10.11
CA SER A 108 5.84 -13.89 11.21
C SER A 108 6.56 -15.06 11.85
N THR A 109 7.81 -14.86 12.25
CA THR A 109 8.54 -15.84 13.06
C THR A 109 8.09 -15.86 14.53
N THR A 110 7.32 -14.83 14.96
CA THR A 110 6.87 -14.68 16.36
C THR A 110 5.40 -15.05 16.58
N MET A 111 4.63 -15.24 15.50
CA MET A 111 3.22 -15.66 15.57
C MET A 111 2.98 -16.86 14.63
N PRO A 112 2.37 -17.95 15.11
CA PRO A 112 2.06 -19.08 14.26
C PRO A 112 0.94 -18.77 13.26
N GLY A 113 0.97 -19.43 12.10
CA GLY A 113 -0.07 -19.39 11.09
C GLY A 113 0.33 -18.60 9.83
N PRO A 114 -0.48 -18.72 8.77
CA PRO A 114 -0.25 -18.03 7.52
C PRO A 114 -0.51 -16.53 7.70
N GLY A 115 0.44 -15.69 7.32
CA GLY A 115 0.27 -14.24 7.28
C GLY A 115 -0.45 -13.80 6.02
N LEU A 116 0.19 -14.02 4.88
CA LEU A 116 -0.37 -13.75 3.56
C LEU A 116 0.22 -14.67 2.48
N GLU A 117 -0.56 -14.83 1.42
CA GLU A 117 -0.14 -15.53 0.20
C GLU A 117 -0.17 -14.53 -0.96
N VAL A 118 0.89 -14.54 -1.77
CA VAL A 118 1.00 -13.69 -2.96
C VAL A 118 1.23 -14.57 -4.17
N SER A 119 0.50 -14.31 -5.26
CA SER A 119 0.78 -14.84 -6.59
C SER A 119 1.08 -13.70 -7.54
N ALA A 120 2.17 -13.77 -8.27
CA ALA A 120 2.59 -12.70 -9.17
C ALA A 120 3.05 -13.22 -10.54
N THR A 121 2.84 -12.37 -11.55
CA THR A 121 3.41 -12.53 -12.88
C THR A 121 4.44 -11.43 -13.10
N PHE A 122 5.61 -11.83 -13.52
CA PHE A 122 6.68 -10.96 -14.00
C PHE A 122 6.86 -11.16 -15.50
N GLY A 123 7.25 -10.12 -16.21
CA GLY A 123 7.41 -10.17 -17.67
C GLY A 123 8.50 -9.23 -18.17
N ARG A 124 8.98 -9.51 -19.37
CA ARG A 124 9.89 -8.64 -20.12
C ARG A 124 9.10 -7.72 -21.02
N ASP A 125 9.60 -6.52 -21.25
CA ASP A 125 9.05 -5.64 -22.28
C ASP A 125 9.21 -6.27 -23.65
N ARG A 126 8.23 -6.04 -24.50
CA ARG A 126 8.13 -6.58 -25.84
C ARG A 126 7.55 -5.56 -26.79
N ASP A 127 7.93 -5.64 -28.05
CA ASP A 127 7.24 -4.91 -29.11
C ASP A 127 5.77 -5.36 -29.19
N GLY A 128 4.87 -4.39 -29.32
CA GLY A 128 3.44 -4.67 -29.37
C GLY A 128 2.62 -3.40 -29.55
N VAL A 129 1.33 -3.52 -29.34
CA VAL A 129 0.41 -2.39 -29.31
C VAL A 129 0.60 -1.58 -28.02
N ASP A 130 0.50 -0.27 -28.14
CA ASP A 130 0.48 0.66 -27.02
C ASP A 130 -0.84 1.43 -27.07
N VAL A 131 -1.72 1.17 -26.13
CA VAL A 131 -3.07 1.77 -26.07
C VAL A 131 -3.42 2.12 -24.64
N VAL A 132 -3.79 3.35 -24.40
CA VAL A 132 -4.39 3.81 -23.15
C VAL A 132 -5.83 4.26 -23.46
N ASP A 133 -6.82 3.56 -22.88
CA ASP A 133 -8.24 3.91 -22.96
C ASP A 133 -8.75 4.26 -21.55
N ALA A 134 -8.15 5.32 -20.99
CA ALA A 134 -8.52 5.85 -19.69
C ALA A 134 -8.20 7.35 -19.63
N ASP A 135 -9.12 8.14 -19.11
CA ASP A 135 -8.94 9.57 -18.89
C ASP A 135 -8.52 9.84 -17.44
N PRO A 136 -7.58 10.77 -17.20
CA PRO A 136 -7.24 11.19 -15.85
C PRO A 136 -8.48 11.65 -15.08
N PRO A 137 -8.66 11.23 -13.81
CA PRO A 137 -9.83 11.59 -13.03
C PRO A 137 -9.84 13.10 -12.72
N PRO A 138 -11.04 13.69 -12.44
CA PRO A 138 -11.20 15.11 -12.16
C PRO A 138 -10.69 15.46 -10.76
N VAL A 139 -9.40 15.31 -10.53
CA VAL A 139 -8.72 15.53 -9.26
C VAL A 139 -7.83 16.77 -9.38
N LYS A 140 -7.84 17.63 -8.35
CA LYS A 140 -6.93 18.78 -8.30
C LYS A 140 -5.47 18.31 -8.28
N PRO A 141 -4.57 19.02 -8.97
CA PRO A 141 -3.14 18.69 -8.93
C PRO A 141 -2.58 18.81 -7.50
N PRO A 142 -1.43 18.22 -7.19
CA PRO A 142 -0.86 18.23 -5.84
C PRO A 142 -0.71 19.64 -5.25
N SER A 143 -0.32 20.63 -6.08
CA SER A 143 -0.14 22.04 -5.67
C SER A 143 -1.41 22.73 -5.18
N GLU A 144 -2.59 22.31 -5.68
CA GLU A 144 -3.90 22.87 -5.35
C GLU A 144 -4.69 22.00 -4.37
N SER A 145 -4.17 20.82 -4.06
CA SER A 145 -4.81 19.84 -3.18
C SER A 145 -4.61 20.18 -1.72
N THR A 146 -5.60 19.86 -0.87
CA THR A 146 -5.56 20.15 0.56
C THR A 146 -4.59 19.20 1.29
N PRO A 147 -3.56 19.71 2.00
CA PRO A 147 -2.68 18.85 2.78
C PRO A 147 -3.44 18.06 3.84
N ILE A 148 -3.16 16.77 3.93
CA ILE A 148 -3.63 15.88 5.00
C ILE A 148 -2.53 15.87 6.05
N VAL A 149 -2.73 16.65 7.11
CA VAL A 149 -1.72 16.77 8.18
C VAL A 149 -1.86 15.59 9.14
N PRO A 150 -0.78 14.83 9.40
CA PRO A 150 -0.78 13.81 10.43
C PRO A 150 -1.22 14.42 11.77
N GLY A 151 -2.26 13.87 12.36
CA GLY A 151 -2.81 14.37 13.63
C GLY A 151 -3.98 15.32 13.52
N ALA A 152 -4.53 15.54 12.35
CA ALA A 152 -5.85 16.15 12.19
C ALA A 152 -6.98 15.31 12.82
N THR A 153 -6.69 14.05 13.14
CA THR A 153 -7.55 13.11 13.90
C THR A 153 -6.78 12.56 15.10
N ASP A 154 -7.48 11.99 16.09
CA ASP A 154 -6.86 11.30 17.24
C ASP A 154 -6.07 10.03 16.83
N PHE A 155 -6.26 9.57 15.63
CA PHE A 155 -5.55 8.42 15.05
C PHE A 155 -4.37 8.89 14.19
N ARG A 156 -3.18 8.52 14.61
CA ARG A 156 -1.91 8.86 13.99
C ARG A 156 -1.13 7.58 13.69
N PRO A 157 -1.50 6.82 12.66
CA PRO A 157 -0.72 5.63 12.34
C PRO A 157 0.66 6.02 11.81
N ALA A 158 1.69 5.35 12.30
CA ALA A 158 3.07 5.55 11.86
C ALA A 158 3.21 5.39 10.33
N PHE A 159 2.41 4.51 9.73
CA PHE A 159 2.35 4.32 8.28
C PHE A 159 2.19 5.65 7.52
N LEU A 160 1.28 6.53 7.94
CA LEU A 160 1.02 7.80 7.23
C LEU A 160 2.13 8.83 7.41
N GLU A 161 2.98 8.68 8.42
CA GLU A 161 4.13 9.58 8.64
C GLU A 161 5.22 9.42 7.59
N ASN A 162 5.21 8.29 6.84
CA ASN A 162 6.15 8.02 5.75
C ASN A 162 5.84 8.80 4.47
N TYR A 163 4.72 9.51 4.44
CA TYR A 163 4.24 10.20 3.25
C TYR A 163 3.94 11.67 3.52
N GLU A 164 4.02 12.48 2.48
CA GLU A 164 3.21 13.67 2.34
C GLU A 164 1.94 13.27 1.60
N CYS A 165 0.78 13.56 2.19
CA CYS A 165 -0.52 13.23 1.62
C CYS A 165 -1.32 14.49 1.35
N ARG A 166 -2.05 14.53 0.24
CA ARG A 166 -2.94 15.63 -0.11
C ARG A 166 -4.28 15.11 -0.63
N LEU A 167 -5.37 15.75 -0.21
CA LEU A 167 -6.71 15.47 -0.70
C LEU A 167 -7.00 16.30 -1.96
N GLY A 168 -7.09 15.64 -3.10
CA GLY A 168 -7.40 16.26 -4.38
C GLY A 168 -8.87 16.16 -4.78
N TYR A 169 -9.58 15.13 -4.27
CA TYR A 169 -11.02 14.95 -4.48
C TYR A 169 -11.65 14.24 -3.29
N GLY A 170 -12.84 14.68 -2.90
CA GLY A 170 -13.62 14.16 -1.78
C GLY A 170 -13.72 15.16 -0.64
N ALA A 171 -14.45 14.78 0.40
CA ALA A 171 -14.64 15.61 1.58
C ALA A 171 -13.49 15.39 2.59
N PRO A 172 -13.08 16.43 3.32
CA PRO A 172 -12.06 16.33 4.37
C PRO A 172 -12.63 15.62 5.60
N TRP A 173 -12.62 14.30 5.61
CA TRP A 173 -13.22 13.42 6.64
C TRP A 173 -12.65 13.62 8.05
N TRP A 174 -11.54 14.32 8.18
CA TRP A 174 -10.98 14.71 9.47
C TRP A 174 -11.62 15.97 10.07
N THR A 175 -12.55 16.61 9.35
CA THR A 175 -13.36 17.73 9.88
C THR A 175 -14.70 17.21 10.42
N LYS A 176 -15.29 17.94 11.35
CA LYS A 176 -16.58 17.54 11.96
C LYS A 176 -17.80 17.82 11.09
N ARG A 177 -17.64 18.60 10.02
CA ARG A 177 -18.76 19.05 9.17
C ARG A 177 -18.42 18.91 7.71
N TRP A 178 -18.90 17.84 7.11
CA TRP A 178 -18.83 17.63 5.67
C TRP A 178 -20.09 16.88 5.21
N LYS A 179 -20.43 17.03 3.91
CA LYS A 179 -21.60 16.37 3.33
C LYS A 179 -21.17 15.08 2.66
N PRO A 180 -21.93 13.97 2.87
CA PRO A 180 -21.74 12.77 2.10
C PRO A 180 -21.84 13.01 0.59
N GLY A 181 -21.09 12.27 -0.17
CA GLY A 181 -21.01 12.31 -1.62
C GLY A 181 -20.83 10.91 -2.22
N PRO A 182 -20.39 10.82 -3.48
CA PRO A 182 -20.03 9.54 -4.07
C PRO A 182 -18.94 8.83 -3.26
N ALA A 183 -18.96 7.50 -3.24
CA ALA A 183 -17.94 6.67 -2.60
C ALA A 183 -16.60 6.70 -3.40
N ARG A 184 -16.09 7.88 -3.65
CA ARG A 184 -14.87 8.16 -4.41
C ARG A 184 -13.94 9.06 -3.63
N LEU A 185 -12.63 8.80 -3.77
CA LEU A 185 -11.60 9.56 -3.07
C LEU A 185 -10.36 9.68 -3.94
N GLY A 186 -9.91 10.91 -4.17
CA GLY A 186 -8.64 11.20 -4.84
C GLY A 186 -7.61 11.70 -3.84
N ARG A 187 -6.54 10.92 -3.63
CA ARG A 187 -5.45 11.30 -2.72
C ARG A 187 -4.11 11.20 -3.42
N TRP A 188 -3.32 12.25 -3.28
CA TRP A 188 -1.93 12.27 -3.69
C TRP A 188 -1.04 11.79 -2.55
N PHE A 189 -0.08 10.94 -2.90
CA PHE A 189 0.97 10.46 -2.01
C PHE A 189 2.34 10.81 -2.58
N ARG A 190 3.21 11.31 -1.71
CA ARG A 190 4.63 11.46 -1.98
C ARG A 190 5.40 10.84 -0.82
N TYR A 191 6.26 9.87 -1.10
CA TYR A 191 7.13 9.30 -0.09
C TYR A 191 8.11 10.35 0.43
N ARG A 192 8.34 10.40 1.75
CA ARG A 192 9.34 11.29 2.34
C ARG A 192 10.75 10.90 1.96
N VAL A 193 11.03 9.60 1.84
CA VAL A 193 12.23 9.06 1.22
C VAL A 193 11.80 8.42 -0.09
N PRO A 194 12.09 9.05 -1.24
CA PRO A 194 11.61 8.57 -2.54
C PRO A 194 12.14 7.17 -2.85
N PRO A 195 11.29 6.17 -3.14
CA PRO A 195 11.70 4.82 -3.48
C PRO A 195 12.14 4.79 -4.96
N ARG A 196 13.42 5.08 -5.22
CA ARG A 196 13.98 5.13 -6.56
C ARG A 196 14.81 3.88 -6.87
N LEU A 197 14.67 3.38 -8.09
CA LEU A 197 15.60 2.42 -8.68
C LEU A 197 16.93 3.10 -9.03
N ALA A 198 17.94 2.31 -9.37
CA ALA A 198 19.26 2.85 -9.72
C ALA A 198 19.26 3.74 -10.99
N ASP A 199 18.30 3.52 -11.88
CA ASP A 199 18.10 4.30 -13.11
C ASP A 199 17.21 5.56 -12.89
N GLY A 200 16.80 5.83 -11.64
CA GLY A 200 15.99 6.99 -11.27
C GLY A 200 14.48 6.79 -11.39
N ARG A 201 13.99 5.68 -11.98
CA ARG A 201 12.57 5.36 -12.02
C ARG A 201 12.01 5.13 -10.62
N PHE A 202 10.73 5.38 -10.44
CA PHE A 202 9.99 5.02 -9.24
C PHE A 202 9.97 3.48 -9.11
N ASP A 203 10.23 2.98 -7.91
CA ASP A 203 10.19 1.54 -7.65
C ASP A 203 8.74 1.03 -7.73
N PRO A 204 8.33 0.19 -8.69
CA PRO A 204 6.97 -0.28 -8.80
C PRO A 204 6.50 -1.05 -7.56
N LEU A 205 7.41 -1.65 -6.79
CA LEU A 205 7.07 -2.31 -5.53
C LEU A 205 6.75 -1.33 -4.39
N ALA A 206 6.79 -0.03 -4.64
CA ALA A 206 6.27 1.00 -3.75
C ALA A 206 4.81 1.38 -4.04
N LEU A 207 4.16 0.80 -5.06
CA LEU A 207 2.75 1.03 -5.36
C LEU A 207 1.79 0.25 -4.43
N PRO A 208 2.02 -1.04 -4.08
CA PRO A 208 1.14 -1.79 -3.20
C PRO A 208 0.84 -1.12 -1.84
N PRO A 209 1.81 -0.49 -1.12
CA PRO A 209 1.53 0.19 0.13
C PRO A 209 0.48 1.30 0.03
N ILE A 210 0.52 2.11 -1.04
CA ILE A 210 -0.44 3.20 -1.22
C ILE A 210 -1.75 2.71 -1.86
N ALA A 211 -1.71 1.64 -2.68
CA ALA A 211 -2.91 0.97 -3.19
C ALA A 211 -3.78 0.38 -2.07
N ASP A 212 -3.16 -0.20 -1.01
CA ASP A 212 -3.85 -0.78 0.15
C ASP A 212 -4.47 0.29 1.08
N THR A 213 -4.81 1.47 0.56
CA THR A 213 -5.39 2.56 1.35
C THR A 213 -6.82 2.92 0.89
N MET A 214 -7.59 1.97 0.37
CA MET A 214 -8.92 2.19 -0.22
C MET A 214 -10.06 2.47 0.79
N PRO A 215 -10.04 1.96 2.05
CA PRO A 215 -11.18 2.07 2.96
C PRO A 215 -11.77 3.47 3.17
N PRO A 216 -10.99 4.57 3.22
CA PRO A 216 -11.53 5.93 3.41
C PRO A 216 -12.50 6.40 2.31
N ALA A 217 -12.47 5.80 1.11
CA ALA A 217 -13.41 6.13 0.05
C ALA A 217 -14.86 5.74 0.41
N LEU A 218 -15.04 4.68 1.22
CA LEU A 218 -16.37 4.29 1.71
C LEU A 218 -16.95 5.37 2.64
N MET A 219 -16.13 6.03 3.45
CA MET A 219 -16.57 7.10 4.34
C MET A 219 -17.19 8.27 3.59
N GLN A 220 -16.76 8.54 2.35
CA GLN A 220 -17.28 9.64 1.55
C GLN A 220 -18.80 9.55 1.33
N THR A 221 -19.35 8.35 1.24
CA THR A 221 -20.79 8.16 1.06
C THR A 221 -21.54 7.91 2.37
N LEU A 222 -20.88 7.34 3.38
CA LEU A 222 -21.50 7.05 4.67
C LEU A 222 -21.70 8.31 5.53
N GLY A 223 -20.76 9.24 5.47
CA GLY A 223 -20.84 10.51 6.17
C GLY A 223 -20.26 10.51 7.59
N PRO A 224 -20.21 11.70 8.23
CA PRO A 224 -19.55 11.89 9.52
C PRO A 224 -20.27 11.23 10.70
N ASP A 225 -21.57 10.98 10.59
CA ASP A 225 -22.39 10.40 11.67
C ASP A 225 -22.41 8.87 11.65
N THR A 226 -21.67 8.25 10.73
CA THR A 226 -21.58 6.78 10.64
C THR A 226 -20.83 6.22 11.86
N PRO A 227 -21.38 5.19 12.53
CA PRO A 227 -20.66 4.51 13.60
C PRO A 227 -19.29 3.99 13.14
N PRO A 228 -18.28 4.07 14.01
CA PRO A 228 -16.94 3.60 13.67
C PRO A 228 -16.92 2.13 13.24
N PHE A 229 -16.14 1.81 12.19
CA PHE A 229 -15.91 0.44 11.75
C PHE A 229 -14.44 0.24 11.39
N HIS A 230 -14.02 -1.01 11.37
CA HIS A 230 -12.76 -1.46 10.78
C HIS A 230 -13.02 -2.04 9.41
N ALA A 231 -12.13 -1.77 8.48
CA ALA A 231 -12.19 -2.32 7.13
C ALA A 231 -10.88 -3.01 6.77
N PRO A 232 -10.52 -4.14 7.45
CA PRO A 232 -9.34 -4.89 7.06
C PRO A 232 -9.50 -5.45 5.65
N SER A 233 -8.43 -5.38 4.88
CA SER A 233 -8.33 -5.96 3.56
C SER A 233 -8.35 -7.48 3.64
N LEU A 234 -9.10 -8.15 2.77
CA LEU A 234 -9.09 -9.61 2.60
C LEU A 234 -8.17 -10.00 1.45
N ASP A 235 -8.14 -9.18 0.42
CA ASP A 235 -7.28 -9.34 -0.75
C ASP A 235 -6.81 -7.97 -1.26
N LEU A 236 -5.81 -7.99 -2.12
CA LEU A 236 -5.38 -6.87 -2.95
C LEU A 236 -4.83 -7.43 -4.26
N THR A 237 -5.40 -7.02 -5.37
CA THR A 237 -4.83 -7.27 -6.71
C THR A 237 -4.30 -5.96 -7.27
N ILE A 238 -3.11 -5.99 -7.88
CA ILE A 238 -2.50 -4.85 -8.55
C ILE A 238 -1.96 -5.26 -9.92
N HIS A 239 -2.22 -4.45 -10.93
CA HIS A 239 -1.63 -4.50 -12.27
C HIS A 239 -0.68 -3.32 -12.43
N PHE A 240 0.56 -3.60 -12.78
CA PHE A 240 1.59 -2.59 -13.03
C PHE A 240 1.58 -2.29 -14.53
N LEU A 241 1.24 -1.07 -14.90
CA LEU A 241 0.93 -0.70 -16.27
C LEU A 241 2.07 0.07 -16.92
N GLU A 242 2.62 1.07 -16.24
CA GLU A 242 3.64 1.96 -16.78
C GLU A 242 4.67 2.36 -15.71
N ASP A 243 5.90 2.58 -16.14
CA ASP A 243 6.96 3.13 -15.29
C ASP A 243 6.83 4.65 -15.20
N THR A 244 7.25 5.22 -14.08
CA THR A 244 7.25 6.68 -13.90
C THR A 244 8.50 7.15 -13.17
N THR A 245 8.85 8.42 -13.36
CA THR A 245 9.85 9.15 -12.58
C THR A 245 9.21 10.20 -11.66
N ALA A 246 7.89 10.27 -11.61
CA ALA A 246 7.15 11.21 -10.79
C ALA A 246 7.40 10.99 -9.29
N GLU A 247 7.21 12.03 -8.49
CA GLU A 247 7.24 11.94 -7.03
C GLU A 247 5.86 11.80 -6.43
N TRP A 248 4.86 12.38 -7.08
CA TRP A 248 3.48 12.34 -6.63
C TRP A 248 2.72 11.25 -7.36
N ILE A 249 2.09 10.37 -6.60
CA ILE A 249 1.22 9.32 -7.09
C ILE A 249 -0.20 9.57 -6.56
N LEU A 250 -1.15 9.68 -7.47
CA LEU A 250 -2.57 9.75 -7.16
C LEU A 250 -3.12 8.35 -6.96
N THR A 251 -3.88 8.14 -5.90
CA THR A 251 -4.83 7.03 -5.79
C THR A 251 -6.24 7.59 -6.03
N TRP A 252 -6.87 7.16 -7.11
CA TRP A 252 -8.27 7.43 -7.42
C TRP A 252 -9.10 6.19 -7.08
N VAL A 253 -9.72 6.21 -5.92
CA VAL A 253 -10.45 5.07 -5.36
C VAL A 253 -11.93 5.22 -5.57
N HIS A 254 -12.58 4.15 -5.99
CA HIS A 254 -14.03 4.04 -6.07
C HIS A 254 -14.53 2.76 -5.37
N VAL A 255 -15.32 2.90 -4.31
CA VAL A 255 -16.03 1.76 -3.71
C VAL A 255 -17.27 1.46 -4.53
N ARG A 256 -17.27 0.33 -5.22
CA ARG A 256 -18.33 -0.08 -6.14
C ARG A 256 -19.57 -0.60 -5.41
N ARG A 257 -19.36 -1.36 -4.34
CA ARG A 257 -20.44 -1.97 -3.57
C ARG A 257 -20.01 -2.25 -2.14
N ALA A 258 -20.89 -1.97 -1.20
CA ALA A 258 -20.81 -2.47 0.16
C ALA A 258 -22.11 -3.21 0.51
N ARG A 259 -22.02 -4.47 0.95
CA ARG A 259 -23.16 -5.31 1.33
C ARG A 259 -22.72 -6.50 2.17
N GLY A 260 -23.56 -6.94 3.10
CA GLY A 260 -23.34 -8.17 3.86
C GLY A 260 -22.06 -8.15 4.72
N GLY A 261 -21.58 -6.98 5.11
CA GLY A 261 -20.34 -6.85 5.87
C GLY A 261 -19.07 -6.81 5.02
N TYR A 262 -19.17 -6.69 3.69
CA TYR A 262 -18.05 -6.58 2.76
C TYR A 262 -18.19 -5.35 1.87
N ALA A 263 -17.06 -4.83 1.42
CA ALA A 263 -16.99 -3.79 0.42
C ALA A 263 -15.94 -4.13 -0.63
N THR A 264 -16.22 -3.80 -1.90
CA THR A 264 -15.30 -3.95 -3.01
C THR A 264 -14.98 -2.59 -3.59
N ALA A 265 -13.71 -2.30 -3.76
CA ALA A 265 -13.19 -1.07 -4.33
C ALA A 265 -12.22 -1.36 -5.46
N ASP A 266 -12.10 -0.39 -6.35
CA ASP A 266 -11.01 -0.28 -7.32
C ASP A 266 -10.22 1.02 -7.08
N CYS A 267 -8.98 1.03 -7.55
CA CYS A 267 -8.05 2.14 -7.44
C CYS A 267 -7.25 2.27 -8.73
N GLU A 268 -7.46 3.34 -9.44
CA GLU A 268 -6.54 3.78 -10.48
C GLU A 268 -5.40 4.57 -9.83
N MET A 269 -4.18 4.31 -10.28
CA MET A 269 -2.99 5.01 -9.78
C MET A 269 -2.38 5.80 -10.94
N TRP A 270 -2.31 7.11 -10.75
CA TRP A 270 -1.84 8.05 -11.77
C TRP A 270 -0.62 8.80 -11.26
N ASP A 271 0.29 9.13 -12.14
CA ASP A 271 1.34 10.09 -11.82
C ASP A 271 0.85 11.54 -11.98
N ASP A 272 1.67 12.51 -11.57
CA ASP A 272 1.33 13.93 -11.65
C ASP A 272 1.45 14.52 -13.09
N ALA A 273 1.93 13.71 -14.04
CA ALA A 273 1.90 14.02 -15.48
C ALA A 273 0.62 13.48 -16.17
N GLY A 274 -0.19 12.69 -15.47
CA GLY A 274 -1.43 12.14 -16.00
C GLY A 274 -1.28 10.78 -16.68
N HIS A 275 -0.22 10.02 -16.39
CA HIS A 275 -0.06 8.64 -16.87
C HIS A 275 -0.69 7.67 -15.89
N LEU A 276 -1.43 6.68 -16.41
CA LEU A 276 -2.00 5.59 -15.62
C LEU A 276 -0.92 4.53 -15.37
N ILE A 277 -0.34 4.55 -14.17
CA ILE A 277 0.83 3.72 -13.82
C ILE A 277 0.45 2.37 -13.21
N ALA A 278 -0.73 2.26 -12.59
CA ALA A 278 -1.23 1.00 -12.06
C ALA A 278 -2.74 1.02 -11.88
N PHE A 279 -3.32 -0.18 -11.80
CA PHE A 279 -4.72 -0.41 -11.44
C PHE A 279 -4.80 -1.49 -10.36
N ALA A 280 -5.62 -1.26 -9.33
CA ALA A 280 -5.77 -2.21 -8.24
C ALA A 280 -7.23 -2.44 -7.88
N THR A 281 -7.52 -3.61 -7.29
CA THR A 281 -8.82 -3.94 -6.69
C THR A 281 -8.62 -4.52 -5.31
N GLN A 282 -9.61 -4.31 -4.43
CA GLN A 282 -9.55 -4.78 -3.05
C GLN A 282 -10.94 -5.18 -2.55
N THR A 283 -11.01 -6.30 -1.83
CA THR A 283 -12.14 -6.68 -1.00
C THR A 283 -11.82 -6.38 0.46
N MET A 284 -12.71 -5.66 1.12
CA MET A 284 -12.59 -5.27 2.53
C MET A 284 -13.70 -5.93 3.34
N MET A 285 -13.39 -6.36 4.56
CA MET A 285 -14.38 -6.81 5.53
C MET A 285 -14.75 -5.64 6.45
N LEU A 286 -16.05 -5.32 6.55
CA LEU A 286 -16.54 -4.24 7.38
C LEU A 286 -16.94 -4.80 8.76
N ARG A 287 -16.18 -4.47 9.79
CA ARG A 287 -16.43 -4.85 11.18
C ARG A 287 -16.83 -3.65 12.00
N ARG A 288 -17.93 -3.74 12.74
CA ARG A 288 -18.24 -2.72 13.76
C ARG A 288 -17.09 -2.64 14.74
N ARG A 289 -16.73 -1.43 15.10
CA ARG A 289 -15.71 -1.18 16.08
C ARG A 289 -16.35 -1.20 17.47
N PRO A 290 -15.75 -1.84 18.49
CA PRO A 290 -16.14 -1.67 19.86
C PRO A 290 -16.05 -0.19 20.25
N GLU A 291 -17.03 0.31 21.03
CA GLU A 291 -17.15 1.74 21.37
C GLU A 291 -15.95 2.29 22.18
N ASP A 292 -15.25 1.41 22.88
CA ASP A 292 -14.12 1.69 23.77
C ASP A 292 -12.74 1.65 23.10
N VAL A 293 -12.66 1.35 21.79
CA VAL A 293 -11.38 1.31 21.06
C VAL A 293 -11.12 2.64 20.35
N PRO A 294 -10.15 3.49 20.78
CA PRO A 294 -9.82 4.75 20.12
C PRO A 294 -9.34 4.57 18.68
N GLY A 295 -9.66 5.51 17.80
CA GLY A 295 -9.18 5.57 16.42
C GLY A 295 -10.25 6.00 15.41
N PRO A 296 -9.91 6.22 14.15
CA PRO A 296 -10.86 6.66 13.13
C PRO A 296 -11.89 5.59 12.77
N ALA A 297 -12.93 6.01 12.05
CA ALA A 297 -14.04 5.15 11.66
C ALA A 297 -13.66 4.05 10.64
N TRP A 298 -12.46 4.07 10.09
CA TRP A 298 -11.97 3.05 9.12
C TRP A 298 -10.76 2.28 9.64
#